data_0d07a58f3eafc17240fd8dffb5bb270b
#
_entry.id   0d07a58f3eafc17240fd8dffb5bb270b
#
_cell.length_a   1.000
_cell.length_b   1.000
_cell.length_c   1.000
_cell.angle_alpha   90.00
_cell.angle_beta   90.00
_cell.angle_gamma   90.00
#
_symmetry.space_group_name_H-M   'P 1'
#
loop_
_entity.id
_entity.type
_entity.pdbx_description
1 polymer ?
#
loop_
_entity_poly.entity_id
_entity_poly.type
_entity_poly.pdbx_seq_one_letter_code
_entity_poly.pdbx_strand_id
1 'polypeptide(L)'
;MHHVADIVIAGAGIAGIAAAYQFAVRSRVARVVLVDPREPLSLTSSRGTEAYRNFWPGPDDAMVRFMNRSIDLLDALDRDSGQAFELNRRGYLFLTADPVEATRLRTYDSPGAKFVEGRHAIQARYPFVTERAVAMLHVTRAGFMNAMKLGQWLLARARAHGADVVRDEIAGLDVDDGRLLAVRLASGVRVDTRAFVLAVGPLLPEWTDRIGIRVPIANELHGKMSFEDEAGIVPRDAPLMIWNDAVDLPWGTFPAGVHLRPRGVRSILGIWTYDARVGTATFPPTFDRDYAEIVLGGLAEMIPGLGIYRSRGSEAIVDGGYYCKTPDNRPLIGPAAIDGAYVLGALSGFGIMASQAAADLLAAHVLEQPLPDYAAAFHPARFVDPAYQSTLARLGPASGQL
;
A
#
# COMPACT_ATOMS: atom_id res chain seq x y z
N MET A 1 -22.27 23.01 6.05
CA MET A 1 -20.80 22.82 6.04
C MET A 1 -20.23 23.61 7.22
N HIS A 2 -19.34 23.03 8.02
CA HIS A 2 -18.68 23.78 9.08
C HIS A 2 -17.68 24.73 8.46
N HIS A 3 -17.81 26.03 8.73
CA HIS A 3 -16.81 27.06 8.36
C HIS A 3 -15.61 27.05 9.29
N VAL A 4 -15.61 26.20 10.32
CA VAL A 4 -14.52 25.99 11.29
C VAL A 4 -14.37 24.50 11.52
N ALA A 5 -13.14 24.00 11.36
CA ALA A 5 -12.77 22.62 11.64
C ALA A 5 -11.56 22.57 12.58
N ASP A 6 -11.48 21.54 13.41
CA ASP A 6 -10.27 21.29 14.18
C ASP A 6 -9.18 20.73 13.25
N ILE A 7 -9.57 19.89 12.31
CA ILE A 7 -8.68 19.27 11.31
C ILE A 7 -9.39 19.21 9.94
N VAL A 8 -8.69 19.63 8.88
CA VAL A 8 -9.10 19.41 7.48
C VAL A 8 -8.16 18.42 6.83
N ILE A 9 -8.71 17.38 6.21
CA ILE A 9 -7.95 16.31 5.53
C ILE A 9 -8.26 16.39 4.03
N ALA A 10 -7.26 16.54 3.18
CA ALA A 10 -7.38 16.48 1.73
C ALA A 10 -7.13 15.06 1.23
N GLY A 11 -8.11 14.48 0.52
CA GLY A 11 -8.06 13.15 -0.09
C GLY A 11 -8.79 12.07 0.70
N ALA A 12 -9.79 11.46 0.09
CA ALA A 12 -10.59 10.35 0.62
C ALA A 12 -10.13 8.98 0.10
N GLY A 13 -8.83 8.80 -0.13
CA GLY A 13 -8.20 7.50 -0.26
C GLY A 13 -8.06 6.81 1.11
N ILE A 14 -7.48 5.60 1.13
CA ILE A 14 -7.35 4.84 2.39
C ILE A 14 -6.56 5.60 3.46
N ALA A 15 -5.54 6.40 3.07
CA ALA A 15 -4.75 7.20 4.00
C ALA A 15 -5.59 8.27 4.71
N GLY A 16 -6.31 9.09 3.93
CA GLY A 16 -7.17 10.14 4.50
C GLY A 16 -8.36 9.59 5.28
N ILE A 17 -8.95 8.48 4.85
CA ILE A 17 -10.02 7.79 5.58
C ILE A 17 -9.50 7.23 6.91
N ALA A 18 -8.32 6.60 6.92
CA ALA A 18 -7.71 6.11 8.15
C ALA A 18 -7.39 7.26 9.12
N ALA A 19 -6.90 8.40 8.59
CA ALA A 19 -6.67 9.60 9.39
C ALA A 19 -7.99 10.16 9.96
N ALA A 20 -9.05 10.28 9.14
CA ALA A 20 -10.36 10.72 9.60
C ALA A 20 -10.92 9.81 10.72
N TYR A 21 -10.79 8.49 10.55
CA TYR A 21 -11.16 7.52 11.58
C TYR A 21 -10.31 7.70 12.86
N GLN A 22 -9.01 7.83 12.70
CA GLN A 22 -8.10 8.00 13.85
C GLN A 22 -8.43 9.26 14.64
N PHE A 23 -8.66 10.39 13.96
CA PHE A 23 -9.01 11.62 14.65
C PHE A 23 -10.42 11.60 15.26
N ALA A 24 -11.44 11.28 14.49
CA ALA A 24 -12.83 11.35 14.95
C ALA A 24 -13.16 10.25 15.98
N VAL A 25 -12.71 9.01 15.76
CA VAL A 25 -13.12 7.87 16.57
C VAL A 25 -12.14 7.62 17.73
N ARG A 26 -10.84 7.52 17.45
CA ARG A 26 -9.86 7.14 18.44
C ARG A 26 -9.37 8.32 19.28
N SER A 27 -9.10 9.45 18.64
CA SER A 27 -8.64 10.68 19.32
C SER A 27 -9.77 11.60 19.76
N ARG A 28 -11.01 11.32 19.33
CA ARG A 28 -12.23 12.08 19.68
C ARG A 28 -12.14 13.57 19.37
N VAL A 29 -11.51 13.91 18.25
CA VAL A 29 -11.49 15.28 17.72
C VAL A 29 -12.90 15.62 17.23
N ALA A 30 -13.43 16.76 17.67
CA ALA A 30 -14.84 17.08 17.53
C ALA A 30 -15.25 17.41 16.08
N ARG A 31 -14.37 18.13 15.33
CA ARG A 31 -14.69 18.65 13.99
C ARG A 31 -13.61 18.24 13.00
N VAL A 32 -13.80 17.09 12.37
CA VAL A 32 -12.94 16.55 11.31
C VAL A 32 -13.65 16.73 9.98
N VAL A 33 -13.00 17.37 9.00
CA VAL A 33 -13.54 17.55 7.65
C VAL A 33 -12.61 16.83 6.66
N LEU A 34 -13.16 15.85 5.93
CA LEU A 34 -12.49 15.11 4.86
C LEU A 34 -12.98 15.64 3.51
N VAL A 35 -12.07 16.15 2.67
CA VAL A 35 -12.40 16.78 1.39
C VAL A 35 -11.81 15.98 0.24
N ASP A 36 -12.62 15.60 -0.73
CA ASP A 36 -12.18 14.98 -2.00
C ASP A 36 -13.20 15.29 -3.10
N PRO A 37 -12.78 15.72 -4.30
CA PRO A 37 -13.70 15.93 -5.42
C PRO A 37 -14.24 14.63 -6.02
N ARG A 38 -13.64 13.49 -5.70
CA ARG A 38 -13.98 12.16 -6.21
C ARG A 38 -14.72 11.33 -5.17
N GLU A 39 -15.29 10.22 -5.62
CA GLU A 39 -15.81 9.21 -4.69
C GLU A 39 -14.68 8.64 -3.83
N PRO A 40 -14.94 8.36 -2.54
CA PRO A 40 -13.96 7.75 -1.66
C PRO A 40 -13.38 6.44 -2.24
N LEU A 41 -12.08 6.22 -2.04
CA LEU A 41 -11.34 5.03 -2.48
C LEU A 41 -11.24 4.83 -3.99
N SER A 42 -11.62 5.78 -4.82
CA SER A 42 -11.78 5.62 -6.28
C SER A 42 -10.47 5.50 -7.08
N LEU A 43 -9.34 5.89 -6.51
CA LEU A 43 -8.03 5.81 -7.18
C LEU A 43 -7.24 4.56 -6.74
N THR A 44 -5.97 4.70 -6.39
CA THR A 44 -5.05 3.60 -6.04
C THR A 44 -5.58 2.67 -4.94
N SER A 45 -6.38 3.18 -3.99
CA SER A 45 -6.88 2.40 -2.85
C SER A 45 -7.75 1.20 -3.24
N SER A 46 -8.46 1.26 -4.38
CA SER A 46 -9.27 0.15 -4.92
C SER A 46 -8.50 -0.74 -5.89
N ARG A 47 -7.25 -0.39 -6.20
CA ARG A 47 -6.48 -0.95 -7.31
C ARG A 47 -5.26 -1.77 -6.87
N GLY A 48 -5.05 -1.97 -5.56
CA GLY A 48 -3.90 -2.69 -5.01
C GLY A 48 -4.09 -4.19 -4.89
N THR A 49 -3.05 -4.84 -4.36
CA THR A 49 -3.04 -6.28 -4.01
C THR A 49 -3.93 -6.59 -2.82
N GLU A 50 -4.26 -5.58 -2.01
CA GLU A 50 -5.05 -5.68 -0.77
C GLU A 50 -4.40 -6.61 0.27
N ALA A 51 -3.09 -6.67 0.27
CA ALA A 51 -2.31 -7.60 1.07
C ALA A 51 -1.48 -6.89 2.15
N TYR A 52 -1.02 -7.63 3.15
CA TYR A 52 -0.20 -7.10 4.24
C TYR A 52 0.85 -8.11 4.70
N ARG A 53 1.98 -7.62 5.18
CA ARG A 53 3.06 -8.40 5.74
C ARG A 53 3.91 -7.59 6.71
N ASN A 54 4.65 -8.27 7.59
CA ASN A 54 5.69 -7.65 8.42
C ASN A 54 7.12 -8.03 7.99
N PHE A 55 7.28 -8.61 6.81
CA PHE A 55 8.58 -8.98 6.25
C PHE A 55 9.16 -7.81 5.45
N TRP A 56 10.20 -7.18 6.00
CA TRP A 56 10.85 -5.98 5.48
C TRP A 56 12.36 -6.11 5.64
N PRO A 57 13.04 -6.90 4.79
CA PRO A 57 14.49 -6.95 4.80
C PRO A 57 15.05 -5.58 4.41
N GLY A 58 15.88 -5.03 5.26
CA GLY A 58 16.42 -3.69 5.06
C GLY A 58 17.53 -3.39 6.07
N PRO A 59 18.17 -2.20 5.99
CA PRO A 59 19.33 -1.86 6.83
C PRO A 59 18.96 -1.58 8.29
N ASP A 60 17.68 -1.39 8.59
CA ASP A 60 17.14 -1.14 9.93
C ASP A 60 15.75 -1.78 10.11
N ASP A 61 15.19 -1.69 11.31
CA ASP A 61 13.92 -2.29 11.70
C ASP A 61 12.71 -1.33 11.66
N ALA A 62 12.89 -0.10 11.18
CA ALA A 62 11.85 0.93 11.22
C ALA A 62 10.56 0.48 10.50
N MET A 63 10.70 -0.11 9.29
CA MET A 63 9.55 -0.62 8.55
C MET A 63 8.91 -1.83 9.24
N VAL A 64 9.70 -2.73 9.83
CA VAL A 64 9.17 -3.89 10.58
C VAL A 64 8.34 -3.43 11.78
N ARG A 65 8.85 -2.48 12.56
CA ARG A 65 8.16 -1.94 13.75
C ARG A 65 6.89 -1.19 13.36
N PHE A 66 6.98 -0.35 12.33
CA PHE A 66 5.85 0.38 11.79
C PHE A 66 4.74 -0.56 11.28
N MET A 67 5.10 -1.59 10.49
CA MET A 67 4.13 -2.56 9.96
C MET A 67 3.57 -3.47 11.05
N ASN A 68 4.37 -3.83 12.06
CA ASN A 68 3.86 -4.55 13.22
C ASN A 68 2.76 -3.76 13.92
N ARG A 69 2.98 -2.45 14.13
CA ARG A 69 1.95 -1.55 14.71
C ARG A 69 0.70 -1.52 13.84
N SER A 70 0.86 -1.42 12.52
CA SER A 70 -0.29 -1.38 11.60
C SER A 70 -1.09 -2.69 11.63
N ILE A 71 -0.41 -3.83 11.64
CA ILE A 71 -1.04 -5.15 11.69
C ILE A 71 -1.78 -5.34 13.02
N ASP A 72 -1.20 -4.90 14.15
CA ASP A 72 -1.88 -4.94 15.46
C ASP A 72 -3.17 -4.12 15.45
N LEU A 73 -3.13 -2.94 14.83
CA LEU A 73 -4.32 -2.09 14.66
C LEU A 73 -5.36 -2.71 13.73
N LEU A 74 -4.93 -3.33 12.61
CA LEU A 74 -5.83 -4.06 11.70
C LEU A 74 -6.50 -5.25 12.40
N ASP A 75 -5.76 -6.00 13.22
CA ASP A 75 -6.31 -7.10 14.01
C ASP A 75 -7.37 -6.64 15.02
N ALA A 76 -7.14 -5.48 15.65
CA ALA A 76 -8.12 -4.88 16.54
C ALA A 76 -9.39 -4.46 15.78
N LEU A 77 -9.21 -3.79 14.63
CA LEU A 77 -10.33 -3.38 13.77
C LEU A 77 -11.12 -4.57 13.22
N ASP A 78 -10.43 -5.67 12.87
CA ASP A 78 -11.10 -6.88 12.37
C ASP A 78 -12.02 -7.48 13.44
N ARG A 79 -11.54 -7.56 14.69
CA ARG A 79 -12.38 -7.98 15.83
C ARG A 79 -13.54 -7.01 16.08
N ASP A 80 -13.26 -5.70 16.11
CA ASP A 80 -14.27 -4.67 16.42
C ASP A 80 -15.35 -4.57 15.32
N SER A 81 -15.00 -4.91 14.09
CA SER A 81 -15.93 -4.92 12.94
C SER A 81 -16.70 -6.22 12.77
N GLY A 82 -16.42 -7.26 13.57
CA GLY A 82 -16.96 -8.60 13.34
C GLY A 82 -16.46 -9.21 12.03
N GLN A 83 -15.18 -9.03 11.71
CA GLN A 83 -14.51 -9.54 10.49
C GLN A 83 -15.08 -8.96 9.19
N ALA A 84 -15.59 -7.73 9.21
CA ALA A 84 -16.30 -7.12 8.08
C ALA A 84 -15.44 -7.00 6.80
N PHE A 85 -14.12 -6.92 6.92
CA PHE A 85 -13.21 -6.75 5.78
C PHE A 85 -12.34 -7.99 5.46
N GLU A 86 -12.74 -9.16 5.98
CA GLU A 86 -12.18 -10.47 5.58
C GLU A 86 -10.66 -10.58 5.78
N LEU A 87 -10.12 -10.00 6.84
CA LEU A 87 -8.70 -10.09 7.18
C LEU A 87 -8.32 -11.57 7.41
N ASN A 88 -7.28 -12.05 6.73
CA ASN A 88 -6.80 -13.42 6.94
C ASN A 88 -5.29 -13.44 7.19
N ARG A 89 -4.79 -14.57 7.71
CA ARG A 89 -3.37 -14.81 8.00
C ARG A 89 -2.84 -16.02 7.22
N ARG A 90 -3.11 -16.06 5.92
CA ARG A 90 -2.66 -17.16 5.06
C ARG A 90 -1.18 -17.10 4.74
N GLY A 91 -0.55 -15.94 4.98
CA GLY A 91 0.87 -15.74 4.76
C GLY A 91 1.22 -15.34 3.33
N TYR A 92 2.54 -15.17 3.12
CA TYR A 92 3.16 -15.01 1.81
C TYR A 92 4.13 -16.16 1.58
N LEU A 93 4.14 -16.72 0.39
CA LEU A 93 5.14 -17.68 -0.07
C LEU A 93 6.01 -17.06 -1.14
N PHE A 94 7.31 -16.98 -0.87
CA PHE A 94 8.33 -16.70 -1.86
C PHE A 94 8.87 -18.02 -2.36
N LEU A 95 8.75 -18.30 -3.65
CA LEU A 95 9.12 -19.56 -4.29
C LEU A 95 10.24 -19.31 -5.29
N THR A 96 11.21 -20.23 -5.37
CA THR A 96 12.30 -20.14 -6.33
C THR A 96 12.72 -21.53 -6.84
N ALA A 97 13.17 -21.58 -8.11
CA ALA A 97 13.89 -22.69 -8.70
C ALA A 97 15.41 -22.45 -8.76
N ASP A 98 15.85 -21.22 -8.45
CA ASP A 98 17.28 -20.84 -8.47
C ASP A 98 17.95 -21.18 -7.13
N PRO A 99 19.02 -22.02 -7.12
CA PRO A 99 19.79 -22.33 -5.90
C PRO A 99 20.45 -21.11 -5.26
N VAL A 100 20.81 -20.07 -6.03
CA VAL A 100 21.41 -18.85 -5.51
C VAL A 100 20.36 -18.08 -4.72
N GLU A 101 19.18 -17.92 -5.31
CA GLU A 101 18.05 -17.28 -4.64
C GLU A 101 17.57 -18.10 -3.42
N ALA A 102 17.58 -19.43 -3.49
CA ALA A 102 17.29 -20.30 -2.35
C ALA A 102 18.26 -20.02 -1.18
N THR A 103 19.55 -19.84 -1.48
CA THR A 103 20.54 -19.47 -0.47
C THR A 103 20.24 -18.10 0.15
N ARG A 104 19.82 -17.13 -0.65
CA ARG A 104 19.38 -15.81 -0.16
C ARG A 104 18.15 -15.92 0.72
N LEU A 105 17.10 -16.64 0.30
CA LEU A 105 15.87 -16.84 1.07
C LEU A 105 16.14 -17.51 2.42
N ARG A 106 17.12 -18.46 2.49
CA ARG A 106 17.52 -19.12 3.73
C ARG A 106 18.01 -18.13 4.79
N THR A 107 18.66 -17.03 4.39
CA THR A 107 19.15 -16.01 5.35
C THR A 107 18.04 -15.33 6.13
N TYR A 108 16.79 -15.42 5.67
CA TYR A 108 15.61 -14.83 6.32
C TYR A 108 14.85 -15.81 7.21
N ASP A 109 15.33 -17.06 7.38
CA ASP A 109 14.67 -18.02 8.27
C ASP A 109 14.62 -17.47 9.70
N SER A 110 13.42 -17.41 10.26
CA SER A 110 13.13 -16.78 11.55
C SER A 110 11.80 -17.29 12.10
N PRO A 111 11.44 -16.97 13.36
CA PRO A 111 10.11 -17.33 13.88
C PRO A 111 8.92 -16.84 13.04
N GLY A 112 9.07 -15.71 12.34
CA GLY A 112 8.02 -15.09 11.50
C GLY A 112 8.11 -15.43 10.01
N ALA A 113 9.21 -16.07 9.56
CA ALA A 113 9.42 -16.42 8.16
C ALA A 113 10.16 -17.77 8.08
N LYS A 114 9.46 -18.83 7.67
CA LYS A 114 9.96 -20.20 7.68
C LYS A 114 10.49 -20.60 6.32
N PHE A 115 11.78 -20.89 6.28
CA PHE A 115 12.44 -21.44 5.10
C PHE A 115 12.20 -22.95 5.00
N VAL A 116 11.90 -23.42 3.80
CA VAL A 116 11.75 -24.84 3.47
C VAL A 116 12.52 -25.10 2.19
N GLU A 117 13.35 -26.13 2.22
CA GLU A 117 14.16 -26.55 1.09
C GLU A 117 13.76 -27.94 0.62
N GLY A 118 13.82 -28.13 -0.68
CA GLY A 118 13.61 -29.41 -1.35
C GLY A 118 12.24 -29.54 -1.98
N ARG A 119 12.25 -29.95 -3.25
CA ARG A 119 11.06 -30.16 -4.09
C ARG A 119 10.00 -30.98 -3.39
N HIS A 120 10.39 -32.13 -2.80
CA HIS A 120 9.45 -33.04 -2.17
C HIS A 120 8.69 -32.38 -0.99
N ALA A 121 9.37 -31.59 -0.17
CA ALA A 121 8.75 -30.89 0.96
C ALA A 121 7.76 -29.81 0.48
N ILE A 122 8.08 -29.13 -0.62
CA ILE A 122 7.20 -28.11 -1.23
C ILE A 122 5.97 -28.77 -1.82
N GLN A 123 6.15 -29.82 -2.63
CA GLN A 123 5.05 -30.56 -3.29
C GLN A 123 4.11 -31.23 -2.28
N ALA A 124 4.64 -31.76 -1.18
CA ALA A 124 3.80 -32.32 -0.11
C ALA A 124 2.84 -31.28 0.51
N ARG A 125 3.22 -30.01 0.53
CA ARG A 125 2.43 -28.91 1.14
C ARG A 125 1.60 -28.14 0.09
N TYR A 126 2.15 -27.95 -1.11
CA TYR A 126 1.55 -27.19 -2.20
C TYR A 126 1.66 -27.97 -3.52
N PRO A 127 0.88 -29.05 -3.72
CA PRO A 127 1.01 -29.95 -4.85
C PRO A 127 0.69 -29.33 -6.22
N PHE A 128 0.08 -28.14 -6.23
CA PHE A 128 -0.26 -27.39 -7.43
C PHE A 128 0.88 -26.44 -7.89
N VAL A 129 1.93 -26.25 -7.07
CA VAL A 129 3.12 -25.47 -7.43
C VAL A 129 4.02 -26.27 -8.37
N THR A 130 4.78 -25.58 -9.21
CA THR A 130 5.72 -26.21 -10.13
C THR A 130 6.73 -27.12 -9.41
N GLU A 131 7.00 -28.30 -9.98
CA GLU A 131 8.05 -29.19 -9.49
C GLU A 131 9.47 -28.62 -9.63
N ARG A 132 9.63 -27.52 -10.37
CA ARG A 132 10.91 -26.78 -10.47
C ARG A 132 11.28 -26.07 -9.20
N ALA A 133 10.32 -25.73 -8.33
CA ALA A 133 10.59 -25.04 -7.08
C ALA A 133 11.51 -25.87 -6.17
N VAL A 134 12.67 -25.33 -5.81
CA VAL A 134 13.68 -25.98 -4.96
C VAL A 134 13.67 -25.43 -3.53
N ALA A 135 13.15 -24.23 -3.33
CA ALA A 135 13.01 -23.60 -2.02
C ALA A 135 11.79 -22.70 -1.93
N MET A 136 11.31 -22.51 -0.70
CA MET A 136 10.31 -21.50 -0.38
C MET A 136 10.59 -20.84 0.97
N LEU A 137 10.19 -19.58 1.09
CA LEU A 137 10.12 -18.85 2.37
C LEU A 137 8.65 -18.51 2.66
N HIS A 138 8.11 -19.00 3.77
CA HIS A 138 6.75 -18.74 4.21
C HIS A 138 6.74 -17.67 5.31
N VAL A 139 6.36 -16.46 4.96
CA VAL A 139 6.13 -15.35 5.92
C VAL A 139 4.76 -15.52 6.53
N THR A 140 4.70 -15.75 7.84
CA THR A 140 3.47 -16.14 8.54
C THR A 140 2.64 -14.97 9.06
N ARG A 141 3.30 -13.84 9.47
CA ARG A 141 2.58 -12.62 9.87
C ARG A 141 2.26 -11.77 8.65
N ALA A 142 1.47 -12.37 7.76
CA ALA A 142 1.11 -11.84 6.46
C ALA A 142 -0.24 -12.42 6.01
N GLY A 143 -0.84 -11.79 5.01
CA GLY A 143 -2.11 -12.22 4.44
C GLY A 143 -2.72 -11.13 3.58
N PHE A 144 -4.01 -11.17 3.43
CA PHE A 144 -4.74 -10.17 2.63
C PHE A 144 -6.13 -9.92 3.21
N MET A 145 -6.79 -8.90 2.71
CA MET A 145 -8.10 -8.44 3.20
C MET A 145 -8.92 -7.88 2.03
N ASN A 146 -10.13 -7.47 2.29
CA ASN A 146 -10.91 -6.65 1.37
C ASN A 146 -10.72 -5.16 1.71
N ALA A 147 -9.88 -4.48 0.95
CA ALA A 147 -9.51 -3.08 1.18
C ALA A 147 -10.71 -2.12 1.05
N MET A 148 -11.64 -2.41 0.13
CA MET A 148 -12.85 -1.60 -0.05
C MET A 148 -13.75 -1.69 1.18
N LYS A 149 -13.97 -2.90 1.70
CA LYS A 149 -14.76 -3.09 2.93
C LYS A 149 -14.10 -2.43 4.14
N LEU A 150 -12.75 -2.53 4.26
CA LEU A 150 -12.01 -1.83 5.31
C LEU A 150 -12.24 -0.31 5.23
N GLY A 151 -11.99 0.28 4.06
CA GLY A 151 -12.14 1.73 3.88
C GLY A 151 -13.58 2.22 4.09
N GLN A 152 -14.58 1.48 3.60
CA GLN A 152 -16.00 1.80 3.81
C GLN A 152 -16.37 1.72 5.29
N TRP A 153 -15.90 0.69 6.01
CA TRP A 153 -16.17 0.55 7.44
C TRP A 153 -15.55 1.70 8.23
N LEU A 154 -14.29 2.03 8.00
CA LEU A 154 -13.59 3.15 8.64
C LEU A 154 -14.33 4.48 8.40
N LEU A 155 -14.72 4.75 7.14
CA LEU A 155 -15.42 5.97 6.75
C LEU A 155 -16.80 6.07 7.42
N ALA A 156 -17.54 4.97 7.47
CA ALA A 156 -18.84 4.92 8.13
C ALA A 156 -18.69 5.20 9.64
N ARG A 157 -17.68 4.65 10.28
CA ARG A 157 -17.39 4.90 11.70
C ARG A 157 -16.95 6.35 11.95
N ALA A 158 -16.10 6.92 11.09
CA ALA A 158 -15.70 8.32 11.19
C ALA A 158 -16.92 9.26 11.10
N ARG A 159 -17.81 9.04 10.10
CA ARG A 159 -19.07 9.79 9.95
C ARG A 159 -19.98 9.67 11.16
N ALA A 160 -20.14 8.48 11.72
CA ALA A 160 -20.96 8.24 12.90
C ALA A 160 -20.40 8.98 14.16
N HIS A 161 -19.13 9.40 14.12
CA HIS A 161 -18.48 10.17 15.18
C HIS A 161 -18.25 11.65 14.79
N GLY A 162 -19.01 12.16 13.81
CA GLY A 162 -19.05 13.59 13.49
C GLY A 162 -18.04 14.05 12.43
N ALA A 163 -17.37 13.14 11.73
CA ALA A 163 -16.56 13.55 10.58
C ALA A 163 -17.44 13.92 9.38
N ASP A 164 -17.25 15.13 8.86
CA ASP A 164 -17.89 15.58 7.62
C ASP A 164 -17.07 15.11 6.41
N VAL A 165 -17.77 14.62 5.40
CA VAL A 165 -17.17 14.25 4.11
C VAL A 165 -17.71 15.17 3.04
N VAL A 166 -16.86 16.02 2.50
CA VAL A 166 -17.20 17.10 1.58
C VAL A 166 -16.71 16.76 0.19
N ARG A 167 -17.62 16.76 -0.76
CA ARG A 167 -17.29 16.56 -2.18
C ARG A 167 -16.88 17.89 -2.81
N ASP A 168 -15.63 18.24 -2.67
CA ASP A 168 -15.03 19.49 -3.16
C ASP A 168 -13.53 19.33 -3.35
N GLU A 169 -12.86 20.31 -3.91
CA GLU A 169 -11.43 20.34 -4.12
C GLU A 169 -10.77 21.41 -3.23
N ILE A 170 -9.56 21.14 -2.76
CA ILE A 170 -8.75 22.14 -2.05
C ILE A 170 -8.16 23.10 -3.08
N ALA A 171 -8.59 24.35 -3.08
CA ALA A 171 -8.08 25.41 -3.96
C ALA A 171 -6.78 26.05 -3.42
N GLY A 172 -6.61 26.12 -2.08
CA GLY A 172 -5.43 26.70 -1.49
C GLY A 172 -5.47 26.77 0.04
N LEU A 173 -4.38 27.25 0.61
CA LEU A 173 -4.22 27.50 2.04
C LEU A 173 -4.08 28.99 2.29
N ASP A 174 -4.73 29.49 3.35
CA ASP A 174 -4.50 30.83 3.89
C ASP A 174 -3.44 30.70 4.98
N VAL A 175 -2.30 31.34 4.77
CA VAL A 175 -1.13 31.29 5.66
C VAL A 175 -0.73 32.72 6.03
N ASP A 176 -0.46 32.95 7.31
CA ASP A 176 0.06 34.19 7.82
C ASP A 176 1.29 33.90 8.71
N ASP A 177 2.38 34.60 8.46
CA ASP A 177 3.67 34.39 9.14
C ASP A 177 4.09 32.93 9.27
N GLY A 178 3.92 32.15 8.16
CA GLY A 178 4.26 30.71 8.10
C GLY A 178 3.28 29.78 8.79
N ARG A 179 2.17 30.28 9.34
CA ARG A 179 1.18 29.52 10.07
C ARG A 179 -0.13 29.39 9.30
N LEU A 180 -0.71 28.19 9.29
CA LEU A 180 -2.02 27.92 8.70
C LEU A 180 -3.13 28.63 9.48
N LEU A 181 -4.00 29.35 8.75
CA LEU A 181 -5.22 29.96 9.27
C LEU A 181 -6.48 29.29 8.77
N ALA A 182 -6.50 28.92 7.48
CA ALA A 182 -7.68 28.32 6.86
C ALA A 182 -7.32 27.53 5.60
N VAL A 183 -8.27 26.72 5.17
CA VAL A 183 -8.28 26.03 3.87
C VAL A 183 -9.38 26.62 3.01
N ARG A 184 -9.05 26.94 1.73
CA ARG A 184 -10.03 27.40 0.73
C ARG A 184 -10.42 26.24 -0.19
N LEU A 185 -11.71 26.06 -0.37
CA LEU A 185 -12.28 25.09 -1.28
C LEU A 185 -12.57 25.71 -2.65
N ALA A 186 -12.62 24.88 -3.72
CA ALA A 186 -12.91 25.35 -5.07
C ALA A 186 -14.32 25.96 -5.20
N SER A 187 -15.29 25.53 -4.39
CA SER A 187 -16.61 26.15 -4.27
C SER A 187 -16.61 27.57 -3.71
N GLY A 188 -15.47 28.09 -3.28
CA GLY A 188 -15.34 29.39 -2.62
C GLY A 188 -15.54 29.35 -1.10
N VAL A 189 -15.85 28.19 -0.53
CA VAL A 189 -15.97 28.04 0.92
C VAL A 189 -14.60 28.12 1.57
N ARG A 190 -14.50 28.92 2.63
CA ARG A 190 -13.33 29.02 3.50
C ARG A 190 -13.60 28.26 4.81
N VAL A 191 -12.69 27.36 5.18
CA VAL A 191 -12.76 26.58 6.43
C VAL A 191 -11.61 26.99 7.33
N ASP A 192 -11.91 27.70 8.40
CA ASP A 192 -10.91 28.07 9.42
C ASP A 192 -10.43 26.82 10.14
N THR A 193 -9.13 26.62 10.16
CA THR A 193 -8.50 25.46 10.80
C THR A 193 -7.07 25.73 11.18
N ARG A 194 -6.58 25.02 12.20
CA ARG A 194 -5.18 25.04 12.62
C ARG A 194 -4.41 23.78 12.23
N ALA A 195 -5.10 22.80 11.64
CA ALA A 195 -4.47 21.57 11.19
C ALA A 195 -5.01 21.16 9.82
N PHE A 196 -4.12 21.04 8.86
CA PHE A 196 -4.37 20.56 7.52
C PHE A 196 -3.52 19.32 7.23
N VAL A 197 -4.15 18.25 6.77
CA VAL A 197 -3.49 17.00 6.41
C VAL A 197 -3.60 16.76 4.90
N LEU A 198 -2.46 16.67 4.24
CA LEU A 198 -2.38 16.33 2.83
C LEU A 198 -2.26 14.80 2.65
N ALA A 199 -3.34 14.14 2.20
CA ALA A 199 -3.44 12.69 2.02
C ALA A 199 -3.92 12.30 0.60
N VAL A 200 -3.45 13.03 -0.42
CA VAL A 200 -3.96 13.00 -1.81
C VAL A 200 -3.39 11.87 -2.68
N GLY A 201 -2.62 10.95 -2.08
CA GLY A 201 -2.07 9.77 -2.78
C GLY A 201 -1.21 10.14 -3.99
N PRO A 202 -1.54 9.66 -5.21
CA PRO A 202 -0.72 9.91 -6.40
C PRO A 202 -0.72 11.36 -6.89
N LEU A 203 -1.56 12.22 -6.34
CA LEU A 203 -1.54 13.65 -6.62
C LEU A 203 -0.54 14.41 -5.71
N LEU A 204 0.12 13.72 -4.79
CA LEU A 204 1.05 14.34 -3.85
C LEU A 204 2.18 15.15 -4.52
N PRO A 205 2.80 14.73 -5.65
CA PRO A 205 3.84 15.52 -6.31
C PRO A 205 3.39 16.92 -6.73
N GLU A 206 2.11 17.10 -7.05
CA GLU A 206 1.55 18.41 -7.46
C GLU A 206 1.36 19.37 -6.27
N TRP A 207 1.42 18.84 -5.04
CA TRP A 207 1.15 19.58 -3.81
C TRP A 207 2.38 19.88 -2.98
N THR A 208 3.49 19.19 -3.20
CA THR A 208 4.68 19.27 -2.35
C THR A 208 5.21 20.68 -2.19
N ASP A 209 5.33 21.43 -3.28
CA ASP A 209 5.82 22.81 -3.25
C ASP A 209 4.88 23.76 -2.50
N ARG A 210 3.56 23.50 -2.57
CA ARG A 210 2.53 24.34 -1.92
C ARG A 210 2.58 24.29 -0.39
N ILE A 211 3.09 23.18 0.16
CA ILE A 211 3.24 22.99 1.62
C ILE A 211 4.72 22.92 2.06
N GLY A 212 5.64 23.24 1.13
CA GLY A 212 7.07 23.36 1.42
C GLY A 212 7.77 22.02 1.68
N ILE A 213 7.32 20.93 1.07
CA ILE A 213 8.00 19.64 1.12
C ILE A 213 8.91 19.50 -0.10
N ARG A 214 10.22 19.44 0.14
CA ARG A 214 11.24 19.30 -0.90
C ARG A 214 11.81 17.87 -0.90
N VAL A 215 11.01 16.93 -1.38
CA VAL A 215 11.39 15.52 -1.51
C VAL A 215 11.11 15.09 -2.94
N PRO A 216 12.04 14.42 -3.63
CA PRO A 216 11.74 13.85 -4.95
C PRO A 216 10.74 12.69 -4.78
N ILE A 217 9.51 12.94 -5.18
CA ILE A 217 8.42 11.97 -5.14
C ILE A 217 8.10 11.57 -6.57
N ALA A 218 8.03 10.27 -6.82
CA ALA A 218 7.69 9.70 -8.12
C ALA A 218 6.44 8.85 -8.05
N ASN A 219 5.63 8.88 -9.11
CA ASN A 219 4.55 7.93 -9.31
C ASN A 219 4.99 6.83 -10.26
N GLU A 220 4.85 5.58 -9.85
CA GLU A 220 5.05 4.41 -10.68
C GLU A 220 3.71 3.74 -10.95
N LEU A 221 3.41 3.45 -12.22
CA LEU A 221 2.20 2.73 -12.59
C LEU A 221 2.39 1.23 -12.35
N HIS A 222 1.48 0.64 -11.57
CA HIS A 222 1.44 -0.80 -11.30
C HIS A 222 0.12 -1.38 -11.79
N GLY A 223 0.21 -2.36 -12.70
CA GLY A 223 -0.92 -3.11 -13.20
C GLY A 223 -1.26 -4.30 -12.31
N LYS A 224 -2.51 -4.70 -12.35
CA LYS A 224 -3.01 -5.98 -11.85
C LYS A 224 -4.06 -6.52 -12.79
N MET A 225 -4.27 -7.81 -12.74
CA MET A 225 -5.39 -8.44 -13.43
C MET A 225 -6.20 -9.32 -12.49
N SER A 226 -7.44 -9.58 -12.85
CA SER A 226 -8.26 -10.61 -12.22
C SER A 226 -8.92 -11.47 -13.27
N PHE A 227 -8.97 -12.77 -13.01
CA PHE A 227 -9.61 -13.76 -13.88
C PHE A 227 -10.30 -14.84 -13.04
N GLU A 228 -11.22 -15.57 -13.64
CA GLU A 228 -11.92 -16.66 -12.97
C GLU A 228 -11.16 -17.99 -13.16
N ASP A 229 -10.81 -18.62 -12.05
CA ASP A 229 -10.23 -19.96 -11.99
C ASP A 229 -11.36 -21.00 -11.91
N GLU A 230 -12.01 -21.23 -13.06
CA GLU A 230 -13.15 -22.15 -13.19
C GLU A 230 -12.77 -23.59 -12.86
N ALA A 231 -11.54 -24.00 -13.17
CA ALA A 231 -11.02 -25.34 -12.91
C ALA A 231 -10.59 -25.56 -11.45
N GLY A 232 -10.53 -24.47 -10.63
CA GLY A 232 -10.13 -24.57 -9.23
C GLY A 232 -8.67 -24.98 -9.03
N ILE A 233 -7.78 -24.54 -9.91
CA ILE A 233 -6.34 -24.85 -9.89
C ILE A 233 -5.68 -24.33 -8.63
N VAL A 234 -6.06 -23.12 -8.19
CA VAL A 234 -5.51 -22.49 -7.00
C VAL A 234 -6.48 -22.69 -5.83
N PRO A 235 -6.08 -23.41 -4.76
CA PRO A 235 -6.92 -23.58 -3.58
C PRO A 235 -7.37 -22.24 -2.99
N ARG A 236 -8.60 -22.18 -2.51
CA ARG A 236 -9.19 -20.94 -1.95
C ARG A 236 -8.51 -20.45 -0.69
N ASP A 237 -7.85 -21.31 0.02
CA ASP A 237 -7.08 -21.05 1.23
C ASP A 237 -5.59 -20.85 0.94
N ALA A 238 -5.17 -20.87 -0.32
CA ALA A 238 -3.78 -20.61 -0.69
C ALA A 238 -3.32 -19.22 -0.14
N PRO A 239 -2.05 -19.12 0.30
CA PRO A 239 -1.44 -17.85 0.65
C PRO A 239 -1.27 -16.96 -0.59
N LEU A 240 -0.78 -15.73 -0.40
CA LEU A 240 -0.22 -14.97 -1.51
C LEU A 240 1.08 -15.62 -1.94
N MET A 241 1.24 -15.91 -3.23
CA MET A 241 2.36 -16.67 -3.77
C MET A 241 3.14 -15.82 -4.77
N ILE A 242 4.46 -15.83 -4.64
CA ILE A 242 5.38 -14.98 -5.42
C ILE A 242 6.44 -15.89 -6.03
N TRP A 243 6.65 -15.78 -7.35
CA TRP A 243 7.73 -16.43 -8.05
C TRP A 243 8.96 -15.50 -8.07
N ASN A 244 10.04 -15.94 -7.46
CA ASN A 244 11.20 -15.11 -7.18
C ASN A 244 12.32 -15.25 -8.22
N ASP A 245 12.01 -15.86 -9.36
CA ASP A 245 12.93 -16.00 -10.48
C ASP A 245 12.47 -15.20 -11.68
N ALA A 246 13.40 -14.84 -12.55
CA ALA A 246 13.09 -14.30 -13.87
C ALA A 246 12.35 -15.35 -14.72
N VAL A 247 11.53 -14.90 -15.63
CA VAL A 247 10.70 -15.76 -16.49
C VAL A 247 10.90 -15.39 -17.96
N ASP A 248 11.19 -16.39 -18.77
CA ASP A 248 11.27 -16.25 -20.23
C ASP A 248 9.91 -16.54 -20.87
N LEU A 249 9.38 -15.57 -21.59
CA LEU A 249 8.12 -15.66 -22.32
C LEU A 249 8.34 -15.26 -23.78
N PRO A 250 7.38 -15.49 -24.69
CA PRO A 250 7.50 -15.07 -26.11
C PRO A 250 7.79 -13.61 -26.33
N TRP A 251 7.44 -12.73 -25.39
CA TRP A 251 7.69 -11.28 -25.43
C TRP A 251 9.08 -10.87 -24.91
N GLY A 252 9.83 -11.79 -24.28
CA GLY A 252 11.16 -11.53 -23.72
C GLY A 252 11.36 -12.14 -22.34
N THR A 253 12.48 -11.78 -21.70
CA THR A 253 12.78 -12.15 -20.30
C THR A 253 12.20 -11.10 -19.36
N PHE A 254 11.40 -11.55 -18.41
CA PHE A 254 10.73 -10.71 -17.42
C PHE A 254 11.37 -10.90 -16.03
N PRO A 255 11.39 -9.84 -15.19
CA PRO A 255 12.02 -9.91 -13.88
C PRO A 255 11.25 -10.83 -12.91
N ALA A 256 11.91 -11.25 -11.84
CA ALA A 256 11.27 -11.90 -10.71
C ALA A 256 10.10 -11.07 -10.15
N GLY A 257 9.17 -11.72 -9.43
CA GLY A 257 8.13 -11.04 -8.66
C GLY A 257 6.70 -11.15 -9.20
N VAL A 258 6.46 -12.01 -10.23
CA VAL A 258 5.06 -12.33 -10.56
C VAL A 258 4.39 -13.02 -9.37
N HIS A 259 3.19 -12.56 -9.02
CA HIS A 259 2.50 -13.07 -7.85
C HIS A 259 0.99 -13.12 -8.02
N LEU A 260 0.36 -13.97 -7.22
CA LEU A 260 -1.09 -14.11 -7.18
C LEU A 260 -1.61 -14.33 -5.76
N ARG A 261 -2.90 -14.10 -5.62
CA ARG A 261 -3.70 -14.57 -4.47
C ARG A 261 -5.13 -14.94 -4.88
N PRO A 262 -5.78 -15.86 -4.16
CA PRO A 262 -7.22 -16.07 -4.31
C PRO A 262 -8.03 -14.83 -3.90
N ARG A 263 -9.16 -14.61 -4.58
CA ARG A 263 -10.12 -13.55 -4.27
C ARG A 263 -11.55 -14.06 -4.40
N GLY A 264 -12.38 -13.85 -3.39
CA GLY A 264 -13.76 -14.31 -3.40
C GLY A 264 -13.89 -15.83 -3.63
N VAL A 265 -14.87 -16.25 -4.42
CA VAL A 265 -15.22 -17.69 -4.59
C VAL A 265 -14.36 -18.38 -5.64
N ARG A 266 -14.07 -17.73 -6.79
CA ARG A 266 -13.33 -18.33 -7.92
C ARG A 266 -12.29 -17.40 -8.53
N SER A 267 -12.30 -16.12 -8.20
CA SER A 267 -11.41 -15.17 -8.83
C SER A 267 -9.97 -15.29 -8.30
N ILE A 268 -9.02 -15.11 -9.17
CA ILE A 268 -7.59 -14.96 -8.87
C ILE A 268 -7.21 -13.53 -9.19
N LEU A 269 -6.46 -12.91 -8.29
CA LEU A 269 -5.78 -11.65 -8.51
C LEU A 269 -4.33 -11.95 -8.87
N GLY A 270 -3.90 -11.54 -10.06
CA GLY A 270 -2.52 -11.68 -10.54
C GLY A 270 -1.87 -10.32 -10.73
N ILE A 271 -0.62 -10.19 -10.35
CA ILE A 271 0.15 -8.95 -10.45
C ILE A 271 1.57 -9.25 -10.90
N TRP A 272 2.08 -8.39 -11.80
CA TRP A 272 3.48 -8.37 -12.16
C TRP A 272 3.90 -6.98 -12.56
N THR A 273 4.85 -6.42 -11.84
CA THR A 273 5.45 -5.13 -12.20
C THR A 273 6.73 -5.38 -12.97
N TYR A 274 6.60 -5.63 -14.26
CA TYR A 274 7.73 -5.82 -15.16
C TYR A 274 8.10 -4.57 -15.96
N ASP A 275 7.20 -3.59 -16.02
CA ASP A 275 7.39 -2.30 -16.69
C ASP A 275 6.93 -1.19 -15.73
N ALA A 276 7.85 -0.76 -14.85
CA ALA A 276 7.58 0.31 -13.89
C ALA A 276 7.65 1.68 -14.60
N ARG A 277 6.54 2.12 -15.18
CA ARG A 277 6.46 3.43 -15.83
C ARG A 277 6.34 4.53 -14.78
N VAL A 278 7.37 5.37 -14.72
CA VAL A 278 7.43 6.56 -13.85
C VAL A 278 6.91 7.78 -14.59
N GLY A 279 6.02 8.55 -13.98
CA GLY A 279 5.50 9.79 -14.61
C GLY A 279 4.37 10.44 -13.81
N THR A 280 3.77 11.45 -14.44
CA THR A 280 2.57 12.10 -13.90
C THR A 280 1.40 11.12 -13.91
N ALA A 281 0.66 11.07 -12.81
CA ALA A 281 -0.51 10.22 -12.72
C ALA A 281 -1.63 10.68 -13.67
N THR A 282 -2.11 9.78 -14.51
CA THR A 282 -3.25 10.00 -15.42
C THR A 282 -4.39 9.05 -15.10
N PHE A 283 -5.63 9.51 -15.23
CA PHE A 283 -6.79 8.72 -14.88
C PHE A 283 -7.84 8.74 -16.00
N PRO A 284 -8.30 7.56 -16.49
CA PRO A 284 -7.88 6.21 -16.11
C PRO A 284 -6.44 5.92 -16.58
N PRO A 285 -5.69 5.05 -15.86
CA PRO A 285 -4.39 4.61 -16.32
C PRO A 285 -4.52 3.65 -17.52
N THR A 286 -3.48 3.60 -18.36
CA THR A 286 -3.44 2.70 -19.52
C THR A 286 -2.38 1.64 -19.32
N PHE A 287 -2.67 0.40 -19.71
CA PHE A 287 -1.79 -0.76 -19.59
C PHE A 287 -1.40 -1.30 -20.96
N ASP A 288 -0.35 -2.11 -20.98
CA ASP A 288 0.04 -2.86 -22.16
C ASP A 288 -1.14 -3.76 -22.60
N ARG A 289 -1.34 -3.86 -23.90
CA ARG A 289 -2.38 -4.73 -24.48
C ARG A 289 -2.18 -6.19 -24.09
N ASP A 290 -0.93 -6.63 -23.99
CA ASP A 290 -0.56 -8.01 -23.72
C ASP A 290 -0.36 -8.28 -22.20
N TYR A 291 -0.62 -7.27 -21.35
CA TYR A 291 -0.38 -7.37 -19.90
C TYR A 291 -0.98 -8.62 -19.27
N ALA A 292 -2.24 -8.95 -19.59
CA ALA A 292 -2.91 -10.11 -19.03
C ALA A 292 -2.26 -11.43 -19.47
N GLU A 293 -1.89 -11.56 -20.75
CA GLU A 293 -1.23 -12.75 -21.28
C GLU A 293 0.17 -12.93 -20.68
N ILE A 294 0.91 -11.84 -20.52
CA ILE A 294 2.24 -11.84 -19.89
C ILE A 294 2.13 -12.30 -18.44
N VAL A 295 1.19 -11.72 -17.68
CA VAL A 295 0.99 -12.11 -16.27
C VAL A 295 0.55 -13.58 -16.16
N LEU A 296 -0.40 -14.03 -16.99
CA LEU A 296 -0.82 -15.46 -17.03
C LEU A 296 0.36 -16.38 -17.38
N GLY A 297 1.22 -15.95 -18.30
CA GLY A 297 2.44 -16.67 -18.65
C GLY A 297 3.35 -16.87 -17.44
N GLY A 298 3.63 -15.80 -16.72
CA GLY A 298 4.48 -15.83 -15.51
C GLY A 298 3.84 -16.64 -14.38
N LEU A 299 2.54 -16.49 -14.16
CA LEU A 299 1.82 -17.30 -13.16
C LEU A 299 1.84 -18.80 -13.48
N ALA A 300 1.81 -19.17 -14.76
CA ALA A 300 1.87 -20.56 -15.18
C ALA A 300 3.26 -21.20 -14.97
N GLU A 301 4.34 -20.42 -14.90
CA GLU A 301 5.68 -20.90 -14.49
C GLU A 301 5.69 -21.33 -13.02
N MET A 302 5.00 -20.59 -12.17
CA MET A 302 4.86 -20.92 -10.76
C MET A 302 3.82 -22.01 -10.51
N ILE A 303 2.70 -21.96 -11.24
CA ILE A 303 1.56 -22.91 -11.10
C ILE A 303 1.18 -23.43 -12.49
N PRO A 304 1.76 -24.54 -12.96
CA PRO A 304 1.61 -25.02 -14.33
C PRO A 304 0.15 -25.25 -14.77
N GLY A 305 -0.72 -25.64 -13.84
CA GLY A 305 -2.15 -25.82 -14.10
C GLY A 305 -2.83 -24.56 -14.65
N LEU A 306 -2.34 -23.35 -14.33
CA LEU A 306 -2.87 -22.09 -14.87
C LEU A 306 -2.59 -21.90 -16.36
N GLY A 307 -1.73 -22.73 -16.96
CA GLY A 307 -1.45 -22.72 -18.39
C GLY A 307 -2.70 -22.88 -19.28
N ILE A 308 -3.79 -23.49 -18.76
CA ILE A 308 -5.07 -23.61 -19.48
C ILE A 308 -5.74 -22.26 -19.77
N TYR A 309 -5.36 -21.19 -19.05
CA TYR A 309 -5.91 -19.85 -19.21
C TYR A 309 -5.07 -18.95 -20.11
N ARG A 310 -3.89 -19.37 -20.59
CA ARG A 310 -2.96 -18.55 -21.39
C ARG A 310 -3.58 -17.93 -22.65
N SER A 311 -4.55 -18.56 -23.29
CA SER A 311 -5.24 -17.99 -24.45
C SER A 311 -6.50 -17.19 -24.10
N ARG A 312 -6.74 -16.94 -22.82
CA ARG A 312 -7.96 -16.30 -22.32
C ARG A 312 -7.67 -14.97 -21.62
N GLY A 313 -6.52 -14.35 -21.90
CA GLY A 313 -6.17 -13.06 -21.31
C GLY A 313 -7.16 -11.93 -21.63
N SER A 314 -7.85 -12.03 -22.78
CA SER A 314 -8.92 -11.09 -23.13
C SER A 314 -10.16 -11.15 -22.22
N GLU A 315 -10.33 -12.22 -21.47
CA GLU A 315 -11.40 -12.38 -20.48
C GLU A 315 -11.01 -11.81 -19.10
N ALA A 316 -9.73 -11.51 -18.90
CA ALA A 316 -9.25 -10.93 -17.66
C ALA A 316 -9.59 -9.44 -17.57
N ILE A 317 -9.92 -9.00 -16.37
CA ILE A 317 -10.08 -7.57 -16.08
C ILE A 317 -8.72 -7.03 -15.68
N VAL A 318 -8.17 -6.11 -16.48
CA VAL A 318 -6.92 -5.40 -16.20
C VAL A 318 -7.24 -4.04 -15.63
N ASP A 319 -6.68 -3.73 -14.47
CA ASP A 319 -6.70 -2.40 -13.88
C ASP A 319 -5.39 -2.15 -13.11
N GLY A 320 -5.31 -1.05 -12.36
CA GLY A 320 -4.12 -0.74 -11.57
C GLY A 320 -4.12 0.68 -11.05
N GLY A 321 -3.02 1.09 -10.46
CA GLY A 321 -2.90 2.40 -9.86
C GLY A 321 -1.45 2.85 -9.72
N TYR A 322 -1.30 4.11 -9.37
CA TYR A 322 0.02 4.70 -9.17
C TYR A 322 0.50 4.50 -7.74
N TYR A 323 1.70 3.97 -7.60
CA TYR A 323 2.43 3.91 -6.35
C TYR A 323 3.26 5.17 -6.21
N CYS A 324 2.87 6.02 -5.29
CA CYS A 324 3.56 7.26 -4.97
C CYS A 324 4.73 6.94 -4.02
N LYS A 325 5.96 7.15 -4.47
CA LYS A 325 7.19 6.70 -3.82
C LYS A 325 8.16 7.84 -3.52
N THR A 326 8.87 7.68 -2.42
CA THR A 326 10.09 8.41 -2.08
C THR A 326 11.33 7.63 -2.52
N PRO A 327 12.53 8.23 -2.58
CA PRO A 327 13.76 7.53 -2.95
C PRO A 327 14.13 6.35 -2.04
N ASP A 328 13.71 6.39 -0.77
CA ASP A 328 13.92 5.32 0.22
C ASP A 328 12.74 4.35 0.32
N ASN A 329 11.73 4.54 -0.52
CA ASN A 329 10.49 3.76 -0.52
C ASN A 329 9.77 3.71 0.85
N ARG A 330 9.97 4.73 1.70
CA ARG A 330 9.30 4.89 3.00
C ARG A 330 8.27 6.01 2.96
N PRO A 331 7.15 5.87 3.67
CA PRO A 331 6.13 6.92 3.77
C PRO A 331 6.66 8.30 4.18
N LEU A 332 5.91 9.32 3.82
CA LEU A 332 6.03 10.67 4.37
C LEU A 332 4.89 10.88 5.36
N ILE A 333 5.23 11.01 6.65
CA ILE A 333 4.26 11.17 7.74
C ILE A 333 4.80 12.20 8.72
N GLY A 334 4.09 13.30 8.89
CA GLY A 334 4.49 14.33 9.85
C GLY A 334 4.33 15.76 9.35
N PRO A 335 4.92 16.75 10.04
CA PRO A 335 4.77 18.17 9.73
C PRO A 335 5.44 18.54 8.40
N ALA A 336 4.82 19.50 7.71
CA ALA A 336 5.38 20.21 6.56
C ALA A 336 6.09 21.50 6.99
N ALA A 337 6.50 22.34 6.03
CA ALA A 337 7.16 23.61 6.36
C ALA A 337 6.19 24.68 6.88
N ILE A 338 4.90 24.59 6.54
CA ILE A 338 3.86 25.48 7.07
C ILE A 338 3.42 24.93 8.43
N ASP A 339 3.51 25.75 9.47
CA ASP A 339 3.02 25.38 10.80
C ASP A 339 1.51 25.08 10.75
N GLY A 340 1.12 23.92 11.26
CA GLY A 340 -0.24 23.38 11.14
C GLY A 340 -0.53 22.61 9.86
N ALA A 341 0.41 22.50 8.92
CA ALA A 341 0.27 21.60 7.76
C ALA A 341 1.06 20.32 7.95
N TYR A 342 0.45 19.20 7.56
CA TYR A 342 1.00 17.86 7.70
C TYR A 342 0.84 17.06 6.41
N VAL A 343 1.70 16.06 6.21
CA VAL A 343 1.60 15.11 5.12
C VAL A 343 1.36 13.70 5.64
N LEU A 344 0.52 12.96 4.93
CA LEU A 344 0.29 11.53 5.06
C LEU A 344 0.29 10.92 3.66
N GLY A 345 1.45 10.59 3.13
CA GLY A 345 1.55 10.21 1.72
C GLY A 345 2.77 9.37 1.39
N ALA A 346 3.01 9.22 0.10
CA ALA A 346 4.08 8.40 -0.45
C ALA A 346 4.09 6.97 0.14
N LEU A 347 2.90 6.38 0.29
CA LEU A 347 2.71 5.05 0.90
C LEU A 347 3.11 3.91 -0.05
N SER A 348 3.75 4.21 -1.19
CA SER A 348 4.22 3.23 -2.17
C SER A 348 3.12 2.21 -2.57
N GLY A 349 3.47 0.93 -2.74
CA GLY A 349 2.55 -0.17 -2.99
C GLY A 349 1.91 -0.79 -1.74
N PHE A 350 2.18 -0.25 -0.56
CA PHE A 350 1.74 -0.83 0.71
C PHE A 350 0.79 0.07 1.52
N GLY A 351 0.13 1.04 0.85
CA GLY A 351 -0.76 1.99 1.51
C GLY A 351 -1.88 1.36 2.32
N ILE A 352 -2.49 0.27 1.84
CA ILE A 352 -3.55 -0.44 2.55
C ILE A 352 -3.04 -0.98 3.89
N MET A 353 -1.92 -1.73 3.86
CA MET A 353 -1.37 -2.33 5.08
C MET A 353 -0.77 -1.30 6.03
N ALA A 354 -0.25 -0.18 5.52
CA ALA A 354 0.39 0.88 6.30
C ALA A 354 -0.59 1.88 6.91
N SER A 355 -1.80 2.00 6.36
CA SER A 355 -2.73 3.10 6.63
C SER A 355 -3.03 3.32 8.11
N GLN A 356 -3.11 2.24 8.90
CA GLN A 356 -3.48 2.35 10.31
C GLN A 356 -2.33 2.90 11.16
N ALA A 357 -1.11 2.39 11.00
CA ALA A 357 0.05 2.94 11.71
C ALA A 357 0.41 4.34 11.19
N ALA A 358 0.17 4.62 9.91
CA ALA A 358 0.40 5.92 9.32
C ALA A 358 -0.54 6.99 9.92
N ALA A 359 -1.82 6.66 10.08
CA ALA A 359 -2.79 7.52 10.73
C ALA A 359 -2.51 7.69 12.25
N ASP A 360 -2.09 6.62 12.93
CA ASP A 360 -1.71 6.64 14.34
C ASP A 360 -0.48 7.54 14.57
N LEU A 361 0.57 7.40 13.75
CA LEU A 361 1.77 8.25 13.80
C LEU A 361 1.45 9.71 13.46
N LEU A 362 0.62 9.94 12.43
CA LEU A 362 0.17 11.29 12.09
C LEU A 362 -0.57 11.95 13.25
N ALA A 363 -1.47 11.22 13.90
CA ALA A 363 -2.20 11.76 15.06
C ALA A 363 -1.26 12.12 16.21
N ALA A 364 -0.20 11.34 16.44
CA ALA A 364 0.80 11.67 17.44
C ALA A 364 1.51 13.00 17.12
N HIS A 365 1.82 13.28 15.83
CA HIS A 365 2.37 14.57 15.42
C HIS A 365 1.37 15.71 15.60
N VAL A 366 0.13 15.57 15.11
CA VAL A 366 -0.90 16.64 15.14
C VAL A 366 -1.33 17.00 16.56
N LEU A 367 -1.39 15.99 17.44
CA LEU A 367 -1.85 16.15 18.83
C LEU A 367 -0.69 16.26 19.83
N GLU A 368 0.54 16.44 19.35
CA GLU A 368 1.75 16.61 20.17
C GLU A 368 1.95 15.49 21.21
N GLN A 369 1.64 14.26 20.82
CA GLN A 369 1.81 13.07 21.67
C GLN A 369 3.24 12.51 21.53
N PRO A 370 3.69 11.67 22.50
CA PRO A 370 4.98 11.00 22.39
C PRO A 370 5.09 10.20 21.10
N LEU A 371 6.17 10.41 20.35
CA LEU A 371 6.44 9.72 19.10
C LEU A 371 7.15 8.39 19.36
N PRO A 372 6.82 7.34 18.59
CA PRO A 372 7.57 6.09 18.65
C PRO A 372 8.98 6.28 18.06
N ASP A 373 9.93 5.46 18.50
CA ASP A 373 11.34 5.57 18.10
C ASP A 373 11.57 5.49 16.59
N TYR A 374 10.69 4.82 15.85
CA TYR A 374 10.77 4.74 14.39
C TYR A 374 10.23 5.98 13.66
N ALA A 375 9.65 6.96 14.36
CA ALA A 375 8.99 8.12 13.74
C ALA A 375 9.90 8.92 12.82
N ALA A 376 11.17 9.11 13.21
CA ALA A 376 12.16 9.84 12.44
C ALA A 376 12.37 9.26 11.03
N ALA A 377 12.22 7.94 10.85
CA ALA A 377 12.35 7.27 9.55
C ALA A 377 11.25 7.62 8.55
N PHE A 378 10.17 8.27 9.00
CA PHE A 378 9.01 8.67 8.17
C PHE A 378 8.82 10.18 8.09
N HIS A 379 9.58 10.94 8.89
CA HIS A 379 9.49 12.39 8.93
C HIS A 379 9.92 13.02 7.58
N PRO A 380 9.16 13.98 7.02
CA PRO A 380 9.52 14.61 5.73
C PRO A 380 10.91 15.23 5.70
N ALA A 381 11.35 15.82 6.81
CA ALA A 381 12.67 16.46 6.91
C ALA A 381 13.86 15.48 6.92
N ARG A 382 13.65 14.16 6.95
CA ARG A 382 14.76 13.18 6.93
C ARG A 382 15.66 13.32 5.71
N PHE A 383 15.12 13.79 4.59
CA PHE A 383 15.86 13.96 3.35
C PHE A 383 16.83 15.14 3.35
N VAL A 384 16.69 16.07 4.29
CA VAL A 384 17.63 17.19 4.49
C VAL A 384 18.59 16.92 5.67
N ASP A 385 18.43 15.83 6.39
CA ASP A 385 19.32 15.41 7.47
C ASP A 385 20.59 14.73 6.89
N PRO A 386 21.81 15.29 7.10
CA PRO A 386 23.05 14.69 6.62
C PRO A 386 23.31 13.28 7.14
N ALA A 387 22.87 12.96 8.36
CA ALA A 387 23.00 11.62 8.93
C ALA A 387 22.15 10.60 8.18
N TYR A 388 20.97 10.99 7.73
CA TYR A 388 20.07 10.15 6.95
C TYR A 388 20.57 9.89 5.52
N GLN A 389 21.32 10.82 4.93
CA GLN A 389 21.91 10.64 3.58
C GLN A 389 22.80 9.39 3.51
N SER A 390 23.52 9.08 4.57
CA SER A 390 24.34 7.85 4.67
C SER A 390 23.49 6.59 4.70
N THR A 391 22.30 6.64 5.26
CA THR A 391 21.34 5.54 5.27
C THR A 391 20.70 5.38 3.89
N LEU A 392 20.32 6.50 3.27
CA LEU A 392 19.74 6.53 1.93
C LEU A 392 20.66 5.88 0.89
N ALA A 393 21.97 6.13 0.95
CA ALA A 393 22.95 5.53 0.05
C ALA A 393 23.05 3.99 0.17
N ARG A 394 22.65 3.42 1.32
CA ARG A 394 22.60 1.97 1.56
C ARG A 394 21.26 1.32 1.20
N LEU A 395 20.21 2.14 1.11
CA LEU A 395 18.89 1.69 0.67
C LEU A 395 18.90 1.58 -0.85
N GLY A 396 18.90 0.38 -1.39
CA GLY A 396 18.74 0.18 -2.83
C GLY A 396 17.36 0.68 -3.33
N PRO A 397 17.23 0.99 -4.64
CA PRO A 397 15.99 1.53 -5.21
C PRO A 397 14.78 0.58 -5.11
N ALA A 398 15.00 -0.70 -4.85
CA ALA A 398 13.97 -1.73 -4.70
C ALA A 398 13.78 -2.18 -3.23
N SER A 399 14.38 -1.50 -2.26
CA SER A 399 14.28 -1.93 -0.85
C SER A 399 12.81 -1.92 -0.39
N GLY A 400 12.36 -3.07 0.11
CA GLY A 400 10.99 -3.24 0.60
C GLY A 400 9.92 -3.47 -0.47
N GLN A 401 10.27 -3.60 -1.75
CA GLN A 401 9.40 -4.16 -2.79
C GLN A 401 9.63 -5.65 -2.98
N LEU A 402 8.55 -6.35 -3.29
CA LEU A 402 8.57 -7.75 -3.73
C LEU A 402 8.66 -7.79 -5.23
#